data_4378f7aef922b8a26b9e8957e6402043
#
_entry.id   4378f7aef922b8a26b9e8957e6402043
#
_cell.length_a   1.000
_cell.length_b   1.000
_cell.length_c   1.000
_cell.angle_alpha   90.00
_cell.angle_beta   90.00
_cell.angle_gamma   90.00
#
_symmetry.space_group_name_H-M   'P 1'
#
loop_
_entity.id
_entity.type
_entity.pdbx_description
1 polymer ?
#
loop_
_entity_poly.entity_id
_entity_poly.type
_entity_poly.pdbx_seq_one_letter_code
_entity_poly.pdbx_strand_id
1 'polypeptide(L)'
;MTDLSASAVVGLACAVLSAFGTNLAFLYKHRGAVAAPDVDMRHPLRSAADLFRSKWWTIGWLVAVAAFLAHVGALALLPLSTAQAVLSGGFVLLAVLAERFFGFQLGRRQWIGIILVAVSLALLGATGKQSGGDTSDYSLPALILFEGGGIVLGLLLIFSHRIERVRAQHGVLLGAAAGLGFGISDVAIKALSDDLEGGIVGLLSPWSALIVIAAVGSFFASARSLQVGDGVAVIAVTSVAANMSSIVAGMVVFGDPLGDDFLVVAARLTAFLLVLVAAALMPAPVRAGEALKEPRAEPLGTSPTPA
;
A
#
# COMPACT_ATOMS: atom_id res chain seq x y z
N MET A 1 19.86 -31.36 5.02
CA MET A 1 19.85 -30.01 4.49
C MET A 1 19.44 -30.16 3.04
N THR A 2 18.21 -29.78 2.71
CA THR A 2 17.72 -29.84 1.32
C THR A 2 18.45 -28.74 0.55
N ASP A 3 19.26 -29.14 -0.43
CA ASP A 3 19.89 -28.20 -1.35
C ASP A 3 18.79 -27.43 -2.07
N LEU A 4 18.67 -26.14 -1.76
CA LEU A 4 17.74 -25.24 -2.47
C LEU A 4 18.21 -25.20 -3.94
N SER A 5 17.27 -25.40 -4.86
CA SER A 5 17.58 -25.27 -6.28
C SER A 5 18.06 -23.84 -6.58
N ALA A 6 18.94 -23.67 -7.57
CA ALA A 6 19.43 -22.34 -7.95
C ALA A 6 18.28 -21.36 -8.28
N SER A 7 17.20 -21.88 -8.89
CA SER A 7 15.99 -21.09 -9.16
C SER A 7 15.30 -20.60 -7.88
N ALA A 8 15.21 -21.45 -6.85
CA ALA A 8 14.62 -21.05 -5.56
C ALA A 8 15.45 -19.96 -4.86
N VAL A 9 16.79 -20.06 -4.91
CA VAL A 9 17.68 -19.04 -4.35
C VAL A 9 17.52 -17.71 -5.07
N VAL A 10 17.47 -17.71 -6.40
CA VAL A 10 17.24 -16.50 -7.21
C VAL A 10 15.85 -15.93 -6.92
N GLY A 11 14.82 -16.78 -6.83
CA GLY A 11 13.47 -16.35 -6.49
C GLY A 11 13.36 -15.70 -5.11
N LEU A 12 14.03 -16.27 -4.09
CA LEU A 12 14.10 -15.67 -2.75
C LEU A 12 14.84 -14.33 -2.75
N ALA A 13 15.94 -14.22 -3.48
CA ALA A 13 16.66 -12.96 -3.64
C ALA A 13 15.77 -11.90 -4.30
N CYS A 14 15.05 -12.26 -5.35
CA CYS A 14 14.07 -11.38 -6.00
C CYS A 14 12.96 -10.94 -5.02
N ALA A 15 12.42 -11.84 -4.19
CA ALA A 15 11.40 -11.52 -3.21
C ALA A 15 11.91 -10.53 -2.14
N VAL A 16 13.12 -10.75 -1.62
CA VAL A 16 13.76 -9.85 -0.65
C VAL A 16 14.05 -8.48 -1.27
N LEU A 17 14.58 -8.44 -2.50
CA LEU A 17 14.84 -7.19 -3.23
C LEU A 17 13.54 -6.43 -3.51
N SER A 18 12.46 -7.13 -3.87
CA SER A 18 11.15 -6.53 -4.05
C SER A 18 10.61 -5.95 -2.75
N ALA A 19 10.65 -6.71 -1.65
CA ALA A 19 10.21 -6.25 -0.33
C ALA A 19 10.98 -5.01 0.12
N PHE A 20 12.30 -5.03 -0.01
CA PHE A 20 13.17 -3.90 0.32
C PHE A 20 12.89 -2.70 -0.58
N GLY A 21 12.88 -2.91 -1.90
CA GLY A 21 12.70 -1.84 -2.88
C GLY A 21 11.34 -1.16 -2.78
N THR A 22 10.27 -1.92 -2.59
CA THR A 22 8.92 -1.37 -2.43
C THR A 22 8.83 -0.44 -1.23
N ASN A 23 9.34 -0.86 -0.08
CA ASN A 23 9.32 -0.04 1.13
C ASN A 23 10.22 1.18 1.01
N LEU A 24 11.40 1.03 0.42
CA LEU A 24 12.30 2.15 0.12
C LEU A 24 11.65 3.15 -0.86
N ALA A 25 10.98 2.66 -1.89
CA ALA A 25 10.24 3.50 -2.84
C ALA A 25 9.16 4.34 -2.16
N PHE A 26 8.42 3.75 -1.23
CA PHE A 26 7.41 4.49 -0.46
C PHE A 26 8.04 5.58 0.42
N LEU A 27 9.15 5.31 1.07
CA LEU A 27 9.86 6.30 1.89
C LEU A 27 10.40 7.46 1.06
N TYR A 28 10.97 7.17 -0.13
CA TYR A 28 11.36 8.21 -1.08
C TYR A 28 10.17 9.01 -1.60
N LYS A 29 9.06 8.35 -1.94
CA LYS A 29 7.82 9.03 -2.32
C LYS A 29 7.28 9.91 -1.20
N HIS A 30 7.32 9.45 0.05
CA HIS A 30 6.96 10.28 1.20
C HIS A 30 7.83 11.54 1.27
N ARG A 31 9.16 11.39 1.24
CA ARG A 31 10.10 12.52 1.24
C ARG A 31 9.85 13.48 0.07
N GLY A 32 9.53 12.93 -1.10
CA GLY A 32 9.22 13.70 -2.29
C GLY A 32 7.89 14.42 -2.21
N ALA A 33 6.87 13.78 -1.68
CA ALA A 33 5.54 14.35 -1.50
C ALA A 33 5.54 15.52 -0.50
N VAL A 34 6.24 15.36 0.64
CA VAL A 34 6.37 16.42 1.66
C VAL A 34 7.14 17.64 1.12
N ALA A 35 8.11 17.43 0.21
CA ALA A 35 8.88 18.50 -0.40
C ALA A 35 8.16 19.20 -1.58
N ALA A 36 7.10 18.61 -2.11
CA ALA A 36 6.31 19.15 -3.21
C ALA A 36 5.20 20.08 -2.71
N PRO A 37 4.66 20.97 -3.56
CA PRO A 37 3.45 21.71 -3.26
C PRO A 37 2.28 20.78 -2.92
N ASP A 38 1.33 21.27 -2.13
CA ASP A 38 0.15 20.51 -1.75
C ASP A 38 -0.63 20.03 -2.97
N VAL A 39 -1.05 18.77 -2.95
CA VAL A 39 -1.90 18.20 -3.99
C VAL A 39 -3.24 18.92 -4.02
N ASP A 40 -3.54 19.56 -5.15
CA ASP A 40 -4.81 20.23 -5.43
C ASP A 40 -5.58 19.43 -6.49
N MET A 41 -6.69 18.81 -6.08
CA MET A 41 -7.55 18.03 -6.97
C MET A 41 -8.31 18.88 -7.99
N ARG A 42 -8.30 20.22 -7.86
CA ARG A 42 -8.87 21.13 -8.88
C ARG A 42 -7.94 21.26 -10.09
N HIS A 43 -6.63 21.00 -9.90
CA HIS A 43 -5.60 21.08 -10.92
C HIS A 43 -4.75 19.80 -10.93
N PRO A 44 -5.32 18.63 -11.25
CA PRO A 44 -4.64 17.34 -11.07
C PRO A 44 -3.36 17.20 -11.91
N LEU A 45 -3.36 17.66 -13.15
CA LEU A 45 -2.18 17.58 -14.00
C LEU A 45 -1.03 18.44 -13.48
N ARG A 46 -1.33 19.63 -12.93
CA ARG A 46 -0.33 20.48 -12.31
C ARG A 46 0.24 19.83 -11.05
N SER A 47 -0.64 19.30 -10.19
CA SER A 47 -0.22 18.59 -8.98
C SER A 47 0.66 17.37 -9.30
N ALA A 48 0.32 16.61 -10.33
CA ALA A 48 1.17 15.51 -10.79
C ALA A 48 2.53 16.03 -11.28
N ALA A 49 2.56 17.09 -12.11
CA ALA A 49 3.80 17.68 -12.58
C ALA A 49 4.67 18.20 -11.42
N ASP A 50 4.07 18.85 -10.42
CA ASP A 50 4.79 19.36 -9.27
C ASP A 50 5.38 18.23 -8.40
N LEU A 51 4.67 17.11 -8.24
CA LEU A 51 5.20 15.92 -7.59
C LEU A 51 6.42 15.36 -8.34
N PHE A 52 6.33 15.21 -9.66
CA PHE A 52 7.44 14.68 -10.47
C PHE A 52 8.61 15.66 -10.66
N ARG A 53 8.46 16.94 -10.35
CA ARG A 53 9.58 17.88 -10.20
C ARG A 53 10.42 17.59 -8.96
N SER A 54 9.86 16.93 -7.94
CA SER A 54 10.62 16.49 -6.79
C SER A 54 11.50 15.29 -7.15
N LYS A 55 12.82 15.45 -7.06
CA LYS A 55 13.78 14.37 -7.33
C LYS A 55 13.50 13.11 -6.49
N TRP A 56 13.08 13.28 -5.24
CA TRP A 56 12.81 12.16 -4.35
C TRP A 56 11.56 11.38 -4.74
N TRP A 57 10.53 12.07 -5.24
CA TRP A 57 9.34 11.44 -5.78
C TRP A 57 9.67 10.61 -7.03
N THR A 58 10.43 11.19 -7.97
CA THR A 58 10.85 10.51 -9.20
C THR A 58 11.75 9.31 -8.90
N ILE A 59 12.74 9.46 -7.99
CA ILE A 59 13.56 8.33 -7.53
C ILE A 59 12.68 7.24 -6.91
N GLY A 60 11.71 7.61 -6.07
CA GLY A 60 10.76 6.66 -5.47
C GLY A 60 9.99 5.86 -6.52
N TRP A 61 9.58 6.48 -7.62
CA TRP A 61 8.92 5.78 -8.72
C TRP A 61 9.88 4.86 -9.49
N LEU A 62 11.10 5.28 -9.76
CA LEU A 62 12.11 4.42 -10.41
C LEU A 62 12.41 3.19 -9.55
N VAL A 63 12.58 3.37 -8.25
CA VAL A 63 12.79 2.26 -7.31
C VAL A 63 11.56 1.35 -7.26
N ALA A 64 10.33 1.91 -7.31
CA ALA A 64 9.11 1.12 -7.36
C ALA A 64 9.02 0.23 -8.61
N VAL A 65 9.40 0.76 -9.77
CA VAL A 65 9.46 -0.02 -11.02
C VAL A 65 10.48 -1.16 -10.91
N ALA A 66 11.68 -0.87 -10.40
CA ALA A 66 12.70 -1.91 -10.20
C ALA A 66 12.23 -2.99 -9.20
N ALA A 67 11.58 -2.58 -8.09
CA ALA A 67 10.99 -3.49 -7.12
C ALA A 67 9.87 -4.36 -7.72
N PHE A 68 9.06 -3.77 -8.61
CA PHE A 68 8.02 -4.51 -9.33
C PHE A 68 8.61 -5.56 -10.27
N LEU A 69 9.66 -5.25 -11.01
CA LEU A 69 10.34 -6.24 -11.85
C LEU A 69 10.92 -7.39 -11.01
N ALA A 70 11.51 -7.08 -9.85
CA ALA A 70 11.97 -8.10 -8.92
C ALA A 70 10.79 -8.92 -8.36
N HIS A 71 9.62 -8.30 -8.11
CA HIS A 71 8.40 -9.00 -7.70
C HIS A 71 7.95 -10.01 -8.75
N VAL A 72 7.89 -9.61 -10.01
CA VAL A 72 7.55 -10.51 -11.12
C VAL A 72 8.53 -11.68 -11.19
N GLY A 73 9.83 -11.41 -11.04
CA GLY A 73 10.86 -12.47 -10.98
C GLY A 73 10.65 -13.43 -9.80
N ALA A 74 10.28 -12.93 -8.64
CA ALA A 74 9.97 -13.76 -7.48
C ALA A 74 8.78 -14.68 -7.75
N LEU A 75 7.68 -14.15 -8.30
CA LEU A 75 6.47 -14.92 -8.62
C LEU A 75 6.69 -15.97 -9.71
N ALA A 76 7.58 -15.70 -10.65
CA ALA A 76 7.94 -16.66 -11.70
C ALA A 76 8.75 -17.86 -11.16
N LEU A 77 9.48 -17.69 -10.05
CA LEU A 77 10.42 -18.68 -9.55
C LEU A 77 10.01 -19.33 -8.22
N LEU A 78 9.07 -18.75 -7.50
CA LEU A 78 8.62 -19.23 -6.18
C LEU A 78 7.11 -19.50 -6.15
N PRO A 79 6.68 -20.46 -5.32
CA PRO A 79 5.27 -20.57 -4.96
C PRO A 79 4.77 -19.25 -4.36
N LEU A 80 3.54 -18.86 -4.69
CA LEU A 80 2.94 -17.59 -4.25
C LEU A 80 2.98 -17.43 -2.73
N SER A 81 2.68 -18.47 -1.99
CA SER A 81 2.72 -18.49 -0.52
C SER A 81 4.10 -18.13 0.03
N THR A 82 5.16 -18.68 -0.56
CA THR A 82 6.55 -18.39 -0.17
C THR A 82 6.92 -16.95 -0.50
N ALA A 83 6.58 -16.48 -1.71
CA ALA A 83 6.81 -15.10 -2.10
C ALA A 83 6.08 -14.13 -1.16
N GLN A 84 4.80 -14.37 -0.88
CA GLN A 84 4.00 -13.52 0.02
C GLN A 84 4.51 -13.52 1.47
N ALA A 85 5.00 -14.65 1.98
CA ALA A 85 5.60 -14.71 3.31
C ALA A 85 6.86 -13.81 3.40
N VAL A 86 7.73 -13.85 2.39
CA VAL A 86 8.93 -13.00 2.32
C VAL A 86 8.56 -11.53 2.17
N LEU A 87 7.62 -11.21 1.26
CA LEU A 87 7.14 -9.84 1.05
C LEU A 87 6.50 -9.25 2.30
N SER A 88 5.77 -10.05 3.07
CA SER A 88 5.17 -9.64 4.35
C SER A 88 6.23 -9.23 5.38
N GLY A 89 7.39 -9.90 5.38
CA GLY A 89 8.55 -9.49 6.18
C GLY A 89 9.07 -8.09 5.82
N GLY A 90 8.75 -7.59 4.63
CA GLY A 90 9.08 -6.25 4.17
C GLY A 90 8.55 -5.13 5.07
N PHE A 91 7.48 -5.35 5.82
CA PHE A 91 7.00 -4.36 6.79
C PHE A 91 7.97 -4.14 7.94
N VAL A 92 8.69 -5.17 8.36
CA VAL A 92 9.78 -5.02 9.35
C VAL A 92 10.93 -4.21 8.72
N LEU A 93 11.24 -4.48 7.44
CA LEU A 93 12.23 -3.68 6.70
C LEU A 93 11.80 -2.22 6.56
N LEU A 94 10.51 -1.95 6.35
CA LEU A 94 9.97 -0.58 6.34
C LEU A 94 10.31 0.14 7.64
N ALA A 95 10.06 -0.48 8.80
CA ALA A 95 10.33 0.12 10.10
C ALA A 95 11.83 0.42 10.28
N VAL A 96 12.68 -0.56 9.98
CA VAL A 96 14.13 -0.41 10.08
C VAL A 96 14.67 0.69 9.15
N LEU A 97 14.19 0.72 7.90
CA LEU A 97 14.58 1.75 6.93
C LEU A 97 14.13 3.14 7.39
N ALA A 98 12.89 3.25 7.86
CA ALA A 98 12.31 4.50 8.33
C ALA A 98 13.13 5.09 9.49
N GLU A 99 13.46 4.28 10.51
CA GLU A 99 14.25 4.74 11.65
C GLU A 99 15.70 5.06 11.26
N ARG A 100 16.36 4.16 10.51
CA ARG A 100 17.80 4.23 10.31
C ARG A 100 18.22 5.23 9.23
N PHE A 101 17.41 5.41 8.20
CA PHE A 101 17.78 6.21 7.03
C PHE A 101 16.90 7.43 6.80
N PHE A 102 15.71 7.46 7.36
CA PHE A 102 14.75 8.55 7.13
C PHE A 102 14.44 9.36 8.40
N GLY A 103 15.07 9.01 9.55
CA GLY A 103 14.96 9.78 10.79
C GLY A 103 13.60 9.69 11.49
N PHE A 104 12.77 8.71 11.14
CA PHE A 104 11.53 8.46 11.87
C PHE A 104 11.86 7.90 13.27
N GLN A 105 11.04 8.26 14.26
CA GLN A 105 11.12 7.69 15.60
C GLN A 105 9.88 6.84 15.84
N LEU A 106 10.02 5.53 15.70
CA LEU A 106 8.93 4.59 15.90
C LEU A 106 8.80 4.22 17.37
N GLY A 107 7.64 4.44 17.94
CA GLY A 107 7.32 4.01 19.29
C GLY A 107 7.06 2.49 19.35
N ARG A 108 7.14 1.93 20.57
CA ARG A 108 6.91 0.50 20.80
C ARG A 108 5.56 0.01 20.22
N ARG A 109 4.51 0.82 20.28
CA ARG A 109 3.20 0.48 19.72
C ARG A 109 3.24 0.33 18.20
N GLN A 110 3.94 1.22 17.50
CA GLN A 110 4.11 1.17 16.04
C GLN A 110 4.90 -0.08 15.63
N TRP A 111 5.98 -0.40 16.35
CA TRP A 111 6.75 -1.63 16.13
C TRP A 111 5.88 -2.88 16.28
N ILE A 112 5.07 -2.95 17.36
CA ILE A 112 4.14 -4.07 17.55
C ILE A 112 3.14 -4.13 16.39
N GLY A 113 2.54 -3.01 16.00
CA GLY A 113 1.61 -2.94 14.87
C GLY A 113 2.23 -3.45 13.57
N ILE A 114 3.46 -3.03 13.23
CA ILE A 114 4.19 -3.46 12.03
C ILE A 114 4.46 -4.97 12.05
N ILE A 115 4.89 -5.52 13.19
CA ILE A 115 5.12 -6.96 13.33
C ILE A 115 3.79 -7.74 13.17
N LEU A 116 2.71 -7.25 13.76
CA LEU A 116 1.39 -7.87 13.62
C LEU A 116 0.91 -7.87 12.16
N VAL A 117 1.12 -6.77 11.40
CA VAL A 117 0.83 -6.74 9.96
C VAL A 117 1.67 -7.78 9.22
N ALA A 118 2.98 -7.82 9.48
CA ALA A 118 3.86 -8.77 8.81
C ALA A 118 3.45 -10.22 9.06
N VAL A 119 3.17 -10.58 10.32
CA VAL A 119 2.69 -11.92 10.72
C VAL A 119 1.35 -12.23 10.08
N SER A 120 0.43 -11.29 10.09
CA SER A 120 -0.91 -11.39 9.51
C SER A 120 -0.86 -11.71 8.01
N LEU A 121 -0.12 -10.90 7.25
CA LEU A 121 0.01 -11.08 5.81
C LEU A 121 0.78 -12.37 5.46
N ALA A 122 1.80 -12.74 6.24
CA ALA A 122 2.50 -14.00 6.08
C ALA A 122 1.56 -15.19 6.31
N LEU A 123 0.69 -15.10 7.33
CA LEU A 123 -0.29 -16.15 7.64
C LEU A 123 -1.36 -16.26 6.53
N LEU A 124 -1.85 -15.14 6.02
CA LEU A 124 -2.76 -15.11 4.87
C LEU A 124 -2.11 -15.70 3.61
N GLY A 125 -0.86 -15.33 3.32
CA GLY A 125 -0.10 -15.87 2.20
C GLY A 125 0.13 -17.38 2.33
N ALA A 126 0.51 -17.85 3.52
CA ALA A 126 0.77 -19.27 3.77
C ALA A 126 -0.50 -20.14 3.72
N THR A 127 -1.66 -19.57 4.04
CA THR A 127 -2.96 -20.28 4.04
C THR A 127 -3.74 -20.08 2.76
N GLY A 128 -3.32 -19.16 1.87
CA GLY A 128 -3.91 -18.95 0.55
C GLY A 128 -3.74 -20.21 -0.30
N LYS A 129 -4.84 -20.90 -0.66
CA LYS A 129 -4.79 -21.86 -1.75
C LYS A 129 -4.55 -21.03 -3.03
N GLN A 130 -3.56 -21.41 -3.81
CA GLN A 130 -3.52 -20.97 -5.19
C GLN A 130 -4.77 -21.54 -5.87
N SER A 131 -5.68 -20.71 -6.24
CA SER A 131 -6.62 -21.03 -7.31
C SER A 131 -5.80 -21.03 -8.59
N GLY A 132 -5.02 -22.11 -8.79
CA GLY A 132 -4.31 -22.43 -10.04
C GLY A 132 -5.25 -23.10 -11.02
N GLY A 133 -6.48 -22.65 -11.07
CA GLY A 133 -7.47 -23.04 -12.05
C GLY A 133 -7.92 -21.81 -12.81
N ASP A 134 -8.32 -21.98 -14.04
CA ASP A 134 -9.01 -21.04 -14.92
C ASP A 134 -10.31 -20.47 -14.34
N THR A 135 -10.30 -20.05 -13.07
CA THR A 135 -11.46 -19.45 -12.41
C THR A 135 -11.36 -17.94 -12.52
N SER A 136 -11.46 -17.45 -13.72
CA SER A 136 -11.83 -16.10 -14.03
C SER A 136 -13.33 -15.87 -13.88
N ASP A 137 -14.12 -16.93 -13.74
CA ASP A 137 -15.55 -16.84 -13.49
C ASP A 137 -15.83 -16.01 -12.24
N TYR A 138 -16.45 -14.86 -12.40
CA TYR A 138 -16.82 -13.97 -11.33
C TYR A 138 -18.34 -13.76 -11.25
N SER A 139 -18.85 -13.57 -10.06
CA SER A 139 -20.24 -13.16 -9.87
C SER A 139 -20.38 -11.66 -10.19
N LEU A 140 -20.97 -11.32 -11.35
CA LEU A 140 -21.19 -9.92 -11.74
C LEU A 140 -21.93 -9.09 -10.67
N PRO A 141 -23.02 -9.59 -10.02
CA PRO A 141 -23.65 -8.86 -8.92
C PRO A 141 -22.72 -8.62 -7.72
N ALA A 142 -21.93 -9.63 -7.35
CA ALA A 142 -20.98 -9.52 -6.24
C ALA A 142 -19.84 -8.53 -6.60
N LEU A 143 -19.36 -8.54 -7.83
CA LEU A 143 -18.36 -7.61 -8.34
C LEU A 143 -18.88 -6.17 -8.29
N ILE A 144 -20.07 -5.89 -8.81
CA ILE A 144 -20.67 -4.55 -8.77
C ILE A 144 -20.88 -4.07 -7.33
N LEU A 145 -21.33 -4.96 -6.44
CA LEU A 145 -21.52 -4.62 -5.03
C LEU A 145 -20.20 -4.34 -4.34
N PHE A 146 -19.16 -5.13 -4.60
CA PHE A 146 -17.83 -4.97 -4.04
C PHE A 146 -17.19 -3.66 -4.53
N GLU A 147 -17.17 -3.43 -5.84
CA GLU A 147 -16.58 -2.23 -6.43
C GLU A 147 -17.35 -0.96 -6.02
N GLY A 148 -18.66 -0.99 -6.10
CA GLY A 148 -19.52 0.12 -5.66
C GLY A 148 -19.37 0.41 -4.16
N GLY A 149 -19.38 -0.62 -3.33
CA GLY A 149 -19.14 -0.50 -1.88
C GLY A 149 -17.75 0.03 -1.56
N GLY A 150 -16.72 -0.46 -2.26
CA GLY A 150 -15.35 0.02 -2.14
C GLY A 150 -15.18 1.49 -2.52
N ILE A 151 -15.81 1.92 -3.64
CA ILE A 151 -15.82 3.32 -4.07
C ILE A 151 -16.51 4.20 -3.02
N VAL A 152 -17.69 3.82 -2.55
CA VAL A 152 -18.41 4.58 -1.51
C VAL A 152 -17.57 4.69 -0.24
N LEU A 153 -16.99 3.59 0.23
CA LEU A 153 -16.12 3.59 1.40
C LEU A 153 -14.88 4.47 1.18
N GLY A 154 -14.23 4.36 0.01
CA GLY A 154 -13.10 5.20 -0.37
C GLY A 154 -13.45 6.70 -0.33
N LEU A 155 -14.59 7.08 -0.89
CA LEU A 155 -15.08 8.46 -0.84
C LEU A 155 -15.36 8.93 0.61
N LEU A 156 -15.98 8.11 1.44
CA LEU A 156 -16.20 8.42 2.85
C LEU A 156 -14.87 8.67 3.59
N LEU A 157 -13.86 7.86 3.32
CA LEU A 157 -12.52 8.04 3.89
C LEU A 157 -11.83 9.31 3.38
N ILE A 158 -11.97 9.65 2.10
CA ILE A 158 -11.44 10.89 1.52
C ILE A 158 -12.09 12.11 2.19
N PHE A 159 -13.39 12.10 2.39
CA PHE A 159 -14.13 13.20 3.02
C PHE A 159 -14.11 13.17 4.56
N SER A 160 -13.38 12.26 5.18
CA SER A 160 -13.27 12.13 6.64
C SER A 160 -12.77 13.40 7.35
N HIS A 161 -12.03 14.27 6.66
CA HIS A 161 -11.58 15.55 7.19
C HIS A 161 -12.71 16.50 7.63
N ARG A 162 -13.93 16.27 7.15
CA ARG A 162 -15.14 17.03 7.54
C ARG A 162 -15.66 16.62 8.91
N ILE A 163 -15.21 15.49 9.45
CA ILE A 163 -15.65 14.94 10.73
C ILE A 163 -14.57 15.26 11.77
N GLU A 164 -14.85 16.13 12.72
CA GLU A 164 -13.89 16.62 13.72
C GLU A 164 -13.21 15.47 14.50
N ARG A 165 -13.97 14.42 14.87
CA ARG A 165 -13.45 13.27 15.64
C ARG A 165 -12.33 12.50 14.96
N VAL A 166 -12.31 12.46 13.64
CA VAL A 166 -11.33 11.68 12.86
C VAL A 166 -10.39 12.55 12.05
N ARG A 167 -10.53 13.88 12.14
CA ARG A 167 -9.72 14.84 11.40
C ARG A 167 -8.22 14.69 11.67
N ALA A 168 -7.83 14.38 12.90
CA ALA A 168 -6.43 14.11 13.25
C ALA A 168 -5.85 12.87 12.56
N GLN A 169 -6.69 11.93 12.12
CA GLN A 169 -6.30 10.69 11.45
C GLN A 169 -6.47 10.76 9.93
N HIS A 170 -6.80 11.93 9.39
CA HIS A 170 -7.16 12.10 7.97
C HIS A 170 -6.08 11.58 7.02
N GLY A 171 -4.79 11.78 7.32
CA GLY A 171 -3.69 11.26 6.50
C GLY A 171 -3.70 9.72 6.39
N VAL A 172 -3.93 9.03 7.50
CA VAL A 172 -4.03 7.57 7.54
C VAL A 172 -5.29 7.08 6.82
N LEU A 173 -6.43 7.78 7.00
CA LEU A 173 -7.68 7.46 6.32
C LEU A 173 -7.59 7.69 4.80
N LEU A 174 -6.87 8.70 4.34
CA LEU A 174 -6.53 8.88 2.93
C LEU A 174 -5.64 7.74 2.42
N GLY A 175 -4.69 7.27 3.22
CA GLY A 175 -3.88 6.10 2.92
C GLY A 175 -4.74 4.85 2.76
N ALA A 176 -5.70 4.64 3.65
CA ALA A 176 -6.67 3.55 3.52
C ALA A 176 -7.52 3.66 2.24
N ALA A 177 -7.99 4.87 1.90
CA ALA A 177 -8.73 5.12 0.67
C ALA A 177 -7.89 4.82 -0.58
N ALA A 178 -6.60 5.22 -0.58
CA ALA A 178 -5.67 4.88 -1.65
C ALA A 178 -5.48 3.37 -1.79
N GLY A 179 -5.31 2.67 -0.67
CA GLY A 179 -5.20 1.21 -0.64
C GLY A 179 -6.44 0.51 -1.18
N LEU A 180 -7.64 0.93 -0.76
CA LEU A 180 -8.90 0.43 -1.32
C LEU A 180 -8.95 0.62 -2.84
N GLY A 181 -8.58 1.80 -3.34
CA GLY A 181 -8.58 2.06 -4.78
C GLY A 181 -7.55 1.20 -5.54
N PHE A 182 -6.40 0.88 -4.96
CA PHE A 182 -5.48 -0.11 -5.53
C PHE A 182 -6.11 -1.51 -5.56
N GLY A 183 -6.78 -1.94 -4.48
CA GLY A 183 -7.51 -3.20 -4.45
C GLY A 183 -8.64 -3.28 -5.49
N ILE A 184 -9.42 -2.20 -5.67
CA ILE A 184 -10.41 -2.04 -6.74
C ILE A 184 -9.74 -2.23 -8.11
N SER A 185 -8.59 -1.58 -8.34
CA SER A 185 -7.83 -1.76 -9.57
C SER A 185 -7.40 -3.21 -9.79
N ASP A 186 -6.93 -3.91 -8.76
CA ASP A 186 -6.50 -5.31 -8.85
C ASP A 186 -7.66 -6.23 -9.23
N VAL A 187 -8.83 -6.02 -8.63
CA VAL A 187 -10.06 -6.78 -8.93
C VAL A 187 -10.53 -6.53 -10.36
N ALA A 188 -10.55 -5.25 -10.78
CA ALA A 188 -10.91 -4.89 -12.14
C ALA A 188 -9.91 -5.44 -13.19
N ILE A 189 -8.59 -5.50 -12.86
CA ILE A 189 -7.57 -6.14 -13.71
C ILE A 189 -7.87 -7.64 -13.85
N LYS A 190 -8.23 -8.32 -12.76
CA LYS A 190 -8.56 -9.74 -12.80
C LYS A 190 -9.83 -9.98 -13.62
N ALA A 191 -10.87 -9.15 -13.47
CA ALA A 191 -12.07 -9.24 -14.29
C ALA A 191 -11.79 -8.92 -15.77
N LEU A 192 -10.90 -7.97 -16.06
CA LEU A 192 -10.46 -7.63 -17.42
C LEU A 192 -9.69 -8.77 -18.08
N SER A 193 -8.97 -9.60 -17.31
CA SER A 193 -8.19 -10.70 -17.89
C SER A 193 -9.06 -11.69 -18.65
N ASP A 194 -10.32 -11.91 -18.25
CA ASP A 194 -11.30 -12.72 -18.97
C ASP A 194 -11.69 -12.10 -20.30
N ASP A 195 -11.98 -10.80 -20.30
CA ASP A 195 -12.37 -10.09 -21.53
C ASP A 195 -11.23 -10.12 -22.57
N LEU A 196 -9.96 -10.22 -22.10
CA LEU A 196 -8.79 -10.28 -22.98
C LEU A 196 -8.61 -11.63 -23.69
N GLU A 197 -9.20 -12.72 -23.21
CA GLU A 197 -9.23 -14.00 -23.93
C GLU A 197 -9.92 -13.86 -25.28
N GLY A 198 -10.87 -12.91 -25.39
CA GLY A 198 -11.52 -12.50 -26.65
C GLY A 198 -10.66 -11.62 -27.57
N GLY A 199 -9.42 -11.27 -27.18
CA GLY A 199 -8.49 -10.43 -27.94
C GLY A 199 -8.41 -8.98 -27.47
N ILE A 200 -7.66 -8.15 -28.22
CA ILE A 200 -7.35 -6.74 -27.86
C ILE A 200 -8.64 -5.89 -27.70
N VAL A 201 -9.75 -6.26 -28.32
CA VAL A 201 -11.04 -5.57 -28.18
C VAL A 201 -11.54 -5.60 -26.73
N GLY A 202 -11.16 -6.62 -25.95
CA GLY A 202 -11.45 -6.69 -24.52
C GLY A 202 -10.91 -5.51 -23.71
N LEU A 203 -9.87 -4.83 -24.20
CA LEU A 203 -9.37 -3.58 -23.58
C LEU A 203 -10.39 -2.43 -23.59
N LEU A 204 -11.43 -2.50 -24.40
CA LEU A 204 -12.53 -1.51 -24.41
C LEU A 204 -13.63 -1.85 -23.39
N SER A 205 -13.35 -2.75 -22.47
CA SER A 205 -14.24 -3.14 -21.37
C SER A 205 -14.43 -1.99 -20.36
N PRO A 206 -15.60 -1.92 -19.69
CA PRO A 206 -15.82 -1.00 -18.57
C PRO A 206 -14.77 -1.13 -17.45
N TRP A 207 -14.17 -2.32 -17.30
CA TRP A 207 -13.11 -2.57 -16.31
C TRP A 207 -11.86 -1.74 -16.58
N SER A 208 -11.50 -1.54 -17.85
CA SER A 208 -10.37 -0.67 -18.21
C SER A 208 -10.57 0.78 -17.75
N ALA A 209 -11.78 1.30 -17.90
CA ALA A 209 -12.13 2.64 -17.42
C ALA A 209 -12.06 2.69 -15.88
N LEU A 210 -12.57 1.66 -15.20
CA LEU A 210 -12.54 1.56 -13.76
C LEU A 210 -11.09 1.49 -13.23
N ILE A 211 -10.22 0.69 -13.86
CA ILE A 211 -8.78 0.60 -13.54
C ILE A 211 -8.14 2.00 -13.60
N VAL A 212 -8.36 2.73 -14.70
CA VAL A 212 -7.75 4.06 -14.86
C VAL A 212 -8.27 5.04 -13.81
N ILE A 213 -9.57 5.08 -13.57
CA ILE A 213 -10.19 5.98 -12.59
C ILE A 213 -9.68 5.65 -11.17
N ALA A 214 -9.68 4.37 -10.80
CA ALA A 214 -9.21 3.93 -9.50
C ALA A 214 -7.70 4.18 -9.31
N ALA A 215 -6.88 3.90 -10.33
CA ALA A 215 -5.44 4.16 -10.29
C ALA A 215 -5.11 5.65 -10.14
N VAL A 216 -5.80 6.53 -10.91
CA VAL A 216 -5.62 7.99 -10.81
C VAL A 216 -6.08 8.49 -9.44
N GLY A 217 -7.26 8.06 -8.97
CA GLY A 217 -7.76 8.42 -7.65
C GLY A 217 -6.80 8.00 -6.53
N SER A 218 -6.32 6.75 -6.59
CA SER A 218 -5.37 6.19 -5.62
C SER A 218 -4.02 6.89 -5.65
N PHE A 219 -3.52 7.28 -6.84
CA PHE A 219 -2.29 8.04 -6.98
C PHE A 219 -2.37 9.36 -6.18
N PHE A 220 -3.42 10.15 -6.39
CA PHE A 220 -3.58 11.44 -5.71
C PHE A 220 -3.89 11.28 -4.22
N ALA A 221 -4.74 10.31 -3.85
CA ALA A 221 -5.03 10.00 -2.45
C ALA A 221 -3.77 9.55 -1.72
N SER A 222 -2.96 8.68 -2.32
CA SER A 222 -1.67 8.24 -1.78
C SER A 222 -0.67 9.39 -1.66
N ALA A 223 -0.53 10.24 -2.68
CA ALA A 223 0.36 11.39 -2.62
C ALA A 223 -0.05 12.36 -1.50
N ARG A 224 -1.34 12.68 -1.40
CA ARG A 224 -1.86 13.55 -0.35
C ARG A 224 -1.74 12.93 1.04
N SER A 225 -2.00 11.64 1.18
CA SER A 225 -1.85 10.94 2.46
C SER A 225 -0.42 11.01 2.99
N LEU A 226 0.57 10.87 2.10
CA LEU A 226 1.99 11.00 2.43
C LEU A 226 2.41 12.44 2.80
N GLN A 227 1.67 13.46 2.32
CA GLN A 227 1.91 14.86 2.69
C GLN A 227 1.37 15.22 4.08
N VAL A 228 0.20 14.67 4.45
CA VAL A 228 -0.53 15.09 5.66
C VAL A 228 -0.49 14.08 6.80
N GLY A 229 -0.06 12.85 6.55
CA GLY A 229 0.00 11.76 7.52
C GLY A 229 1.41 11.38 7.93
N ASP A 230 1.51 10.56 8.98
CA ASP A 230 2.76 9.89 9.34
C ASP A 230 3.14 8.88 8.26
N GLY A 231 4.33 9.04 7.66
CA GLY A 231 4.74 8.26 6.50
C GLY A 231 4.67 6.75 6.72
N VAL A 232 5.14 6.26 7.87
CA VAL A 232 5.16 4.82 8.16
C VAL A 232 3.75 4.27 8.36
N ALA A 233 2.92 4.98 9.13
CA ALA A 233 1.53 4.58 9.36
C ALA A 233 0.71 4.62 8.06
N VAL A 234 0.89 5.66 7.24
CA VAL A 234 0.24 5.79 5.93
C VAL A 234 0.63 4.63 5.01
N ILE A 235 1.93 4.34 4.87
CA ILE A 235 2.43 3.27 3.99
C ILE A 235 1.87 1.92 4.45
N ALA A 236 1.94 1.63 5.75
CA ALA A 236 1.44 0.38 6.29
C ALA A 236 -0.07 0.22 6.07
N VAL A 237 -0.88 1.24 6.38
CA VAL A 237 -2.34 1.18 6.20
C VAL A 237 -2.72 1.12 4.72
N THR A 238 -2.05 1.84 3.83
CA THR A 238 -2.28 1.75 2.38
C THR A 238 -2.06 0.32 1.89
N SER A 239 -0.95 -0.30 2.26
CA SER A 239 -0.63 -1.68 1.85
C SER A 239 -1.60 -2.69 2.45
N VAL A 240 -1.96 -2.53 3.72
CA VAL A 240 -2.95 -3.40 4.38
C VAL A 240 -4.31 -3.28 3.68
N ALA A 241 -4.79 -2.07 3.43
CA ALA A 241 -6.08 -1.86 2.79
C ALA A 241 -6.13 -2.45 1.38
N ALA A 242 -5.05 -2.31 0.58
CA ALA A 242 -4.94 -2.91 -0.74
C ALA A 242 -5.01 -4.45 -0.67
N ASN A 243 -4.15 -5.07 0.14
CA ASN A 243 -4.11 -6.52 0.26
C ASN A 243 -5.43 -7.11 0.81
N MET A 244 -6.00 -6.47 1.85
CA MET A 244 -7.28 -6.90 2.42
C MET A 244 -8.42 -6.80 1.42
N SER A 245 -8.46 -5.71 0.65
CA SER A 245 -9.46 -5.51 -0.41
C SER A 245 -9.37 -6.64 -1.46
N SER A 246 -8.17 -6.93 -1.95
CA SER A 246 -7.95 -8.01 -2.94
C SER A 246 -8.30 -9.39 -2.38
N ILE A 247 -7.98 -9.68 -1.10
CA ILE A 247 -8.32 -10.96 -0.46
C ILE A 247 -9.83 -11.11 -0.29
N VAL A 248 -10.52 -10.07 0.20
CA VAL A 248 -11.98 -10.08 0.37
C VAL A 248 -12.67 -10.25 -0.98
N ALA A 249 -12.18 -9.56 -2.02
CA ALA A 249 -12.70 -9.73 -3.37
C ALA A 249 -12.51 -11.16 -3.89
N GLY A 250 -11.36 -11.76 -3.67
CA GLY A 250 -11.11 -13.16 -4.01
C GLY A 250 -12.22 -14.08 -3.47
N MET A 251 -12.58 -13.90 -2.21
CA MET A 251 -13.61 -14.72 -1.56
C MET A 251 -15.03 -14.37 -2.02
N VAL A 252 -15.37 -13.08 -2.13
CA VAL A 252 -16.75 -12.63 -2.35
C VAL A 252 -17.11 -12.59 -3.84
N VAL A 253 -16.19 -12.17 -4.69
CA VAL A 253 -16.40 -11.95 -6.12
C VAL A 253 -16.04 -13.19 -6.93
N PHE A 254 -14.87 -13.78 -6.63
CA PHE A 254 -14.32 -14.90 -7.38
C PHE A 254 -14.57 -16.26 -6.73
N GLY A 255 -15.26 -16.29 -5.58
CA GLY A 255 -15.62 -17.54 -4.90
C GLY A 255 -14.43 -18.34 -4.36
N ASP A 256 -13.29 -17.67 -4.09
CA ASP A 256 -12.12 -18.33 -3.52
C ASP A 256 -12.50 -19.01 -2.20
N PRO A 257 -12.28 -20.34 -2.03
CA PRO A 257 -12.70 -21.04 -0.82
C PRO A 257 -11.93 -20.54 0.39
N LEU A 258 -12.60 -20.28 1.50
CA LEU A 258 -11.97 -19.96 2.79
C LEU A 258 -11.01 -21.06 3.25
N GLY A 259 -11.17 -22.26 2.73
CA GLY A 259 -10.44 -23.49 3.05
C GLY A 259 -11.38 -24.53 3.65
N ASP A 260 -11.08 -25.81 3.38
CA ASP A 260 -11.90 -26.94 3.87
C ASP A 260 -11.41 -27.42 5.25
N ASP A 261 -10.23 -26.99 5.67
CA ASP A 261 -9.61 -27.37 6.94
C ASP A 261 -9.88 -26.30 8.00
N PHE A 262 -10.38 -26.73 9.15
CA PHE A 262 -10.63 -25.85 10.30
C PHE A 262 -9.39 -25.01 10.70
N LEU A 263 -8.19 -25.61 10.64
CA LEU A 263 -6.96 -24.89 10.97
C LEU A 263 -6.66 -23.75 9.96
N VAL A 264 -6.93 -23.97 8.68
CA VAL A 264 -6.75 -22.94 7.64
C VAL A 264 -7.72 -21.79 7.84
N VAL A 265 -8.99 -22.10 8.08
CA VAL A 265 -10.03 -21.09 8.36
C VAL A 265 -9.68 -20.31 9.64
N ALA A 266 -9.32 -21.00 10.72
CA ALA A 266 -8.93 -20.36 11.97
C ALA A 266 -7.70 -19.47 11.81
N ALA A 267 -6.70 -19.90 11.05
CA ALA A 267 -5.51 -19.12 10.74
C ALA A 267 -5.85 -17.84 9.97
N ARG A 268 -6.73 -17.92 8.95
CA ARG A 268 -7.19 -16.75 8.19
C ARG A 268 -7.97 -15.76 9.05
N LEU A 269 -8.92 -16.24 9.84
CA LEU A 269 -9.69 -15.40 10.77
C LEU A 269 -8.76 -14.72 11.79
N THR A 270 -7.78 -15.45 12.31
CA THR A 270 -6.75 -14.90 13.20
C THR A 270 -5.95 -13.81 12.49
N ALA A 271 -5.55 -14.05 11.25
CA ALA A 271 -4.83 -13.04 10.46
C ALA A 271 -5.66 -11.78 10.26
N PHE A 272 -6.94 -11.88 9.93
CA PHE A 272 -7.83 -10.71 9.83
C PHE A 272 -7.92 -9.94 11.16
N LEU A 273 -8.06 -10.65 12.28
CA LEU A 273 -8.07 -10.02 13.59
C LEU A 273 -6.77 -9.31 13.91
N LEU A 274 -5.63 -9.92 13.60
CA LEU A 274 -4.31 -9.29 13.79
C LEU A 274 -4.14 -8.01 12.97
N VAL A 275 -4.66 -7.96 11.73
CA VAL A 275 -4.67 -6.73 10.92
C VAL A 275 -5.49 -5.63 11.60
N LEU A 276 -6.68 -5.95 12.12
CA LEU A 276 -7.52 -4.96 12.82
C LEU A 276 -6.84 -4.44 14.09
N VAL A 277 -6.21 -5.33 14.87
CA VAL A 277 -5.43 -4.95 16.06
C VAL A 277 -4.24 -4.09 15.66
N ALA A 278 -3.52 -4.46 14.61
CA ALA A 278 -2.39 -3.69 14.10
C ALA A 278 -2.81 -2.28 13.66
N ALA A 279 -3.92 -2.15 12.94
CA ALA A 279 -4.47 -0.87 12.52
C ALA A 279 -4.83 0.02 13.73
N ALA A 280 -5.38 -0.57 14.80
CA ALA A 280 -5.69 0.14 16.04
C ALA A 280 -4.44 0.57 16.83
N LEU A 281 -3.34 -0.16 16.69
CA LEU A 281 -2.04 0.15 17.33
C LEU A 281 -1.23 1.20 16.58
N MET A 282 -1.62 1.58 15.36
CA MET A 282 -0.97 2.61 14.56
C MET A 282 -1.72 3.96 14.61
N PRO A 283 -1.87 4.63 15.77
CA PRO A 283 -2.34 6.00 15.79
C PRO A 283 -1.22 6.89 15.26
N ALA A 284 -1.55 7.82 14.39
CA ALA A 284 -0.61 8.81 13.89
C ALA A 284 0.05 9.54 15.07
N PRO A 285 1.38 9.52 15.25
CA PRO A 285 2.02 10.42 16.17
C PRO A 285 1.96 11.82 15.57
N VAL A 286 1.26 12.70 16.24
CA VAL A 286 1.06 14.12 15.89
C VAL A 286 2.40 14.91 15.81
N ARG A 287 3.54 14.29 16.09
CA ARG A 287 4.82 14.99 16.34
C ARG A 287 5.87 14.93 15.23
N ALA A 288 5.75 14.10 14.23
CA ALA A 288 6.77 14.06 13.16
C ALA A 288 6.66 15.27 12.20
N GLY A 289 5.46 15.87 12.07
CA GLY A 289 5.24 17.06 11.25
C GLY A 289 5.72 18.37 11.89
N GLU A 290 5.85 18.41 13.21
CA GLU A 290 6.31 19.60 13.93
C GLU A 290 7.84 19.70 14.01
N ALA A 291 8.56 18.59 14.09
CA ALA A 291 10.02 18.57 14.09
C ALA A 291 10.65 19.01 12.76
N LEU A 292 9.91 18.93 11.64
CA LEU A 292 10.35 19.44 10.34
C LEU A 292 9.95 20.90 10.09
N LYS A 293 9.14 21.50 10.98
CA LYS A 293 8.79 22.93 11.00
C LYS A 293 9.55 23.71 12.08
N GLU A 294 10.77 23.31 12.41
CA GLU A 294 11.61 24.22 13.20
C GLU A 294 11.76 25.54 12.44
N PRO A 295 11.45 26.68 13.07
CA PRO A 295 11.64 27.97 12.47
C PRO A 295 13.10 28.12 12.09
N ARG A 296 13.38 28.42 10.83
CA ARG A 296 14.67 28.92 10.38
C ARG A 296 15.14 29.93 11.40
N ALA A 297 16.21 29.63 12.11
CA ALA A 297 16.81 30.56 13.07
C ALA A 297 16.97 31.92 12.41
N GLU A 298 16.32 32.95 12.97
CA GLU A 298 16.57 34.34 12.58
C GLU A 298 18.09 34.59 12.72
N PRO A 299 18.71 35.19 11.72
CA PRO A 299 20.11 35.61 11.87
C PRO A 299 20.18 36.57 13.04
N LEU A 300 21.01 36.22 14.02
CA LEU A 300 21.35 37.04 15.18
C LEU A 300 21.60 38.48 14.71
N GLY A 301 20.68 39.36 15.09
CA GLY A 301 20.78 40.76 14.80
C GLY A 301 22.10 41.32 15.28
N THR A 302 22.82 41.98 14.39
CA THR A 302 23.94 42.82 14.67
C THR A 302 23.54 43.85 15.71
N SER A 303 24.10 43.75 16.91
CA SER A 303 24.00 44.78 17.97
C SER A 303 24.52 46.12 17.41
N PRO A 304 23.81 47.24 17.60
CA PRO A 304 24.38 48.54 17.30
C PRO A 304 25.49 48.88 18.30
N THR A 305 26.65 49.23 17.77
CA THR A 305 27.76 49.81 18.54
C THR A 305 27.31 51.14 19.14
N PRO A 306 27.53 51.38 20.46
CA PRO A 306 27.28 52.71 21.05
C PRO A 306 28.38 53.69 20.65
N ALA A 307 27.96 54.89 20.25
CA ALA A 307 28.80 56.04 19.99
C ALA A 307 29.35 56.69 21.28
#